data_ff13fd6f792118ca154aeae680d44f46
#
_entry.id   ff13fd6f792118ca154aeae680d44f46
#
_cell.length_a   1.000
_cell.length_b   1.000
_cell.length_c   1.000
_cell.angle_alpha   90.00
_cell.angle_beta   90.00
_cell.angle_gamma   90.00
#
_symmetry.space_group_name_H-M   'P 1'
#
loop_
_entity.id
_entity.type
_entity.pdbx_description
1 polymer ?
#
loop_
_entity_poly.entity_id
_entity_poly.type
_entity_poly.pdbx_seq_one_letter_code
_entity_poly.pdbx_strand_id
1 'polypeptide(L)'
;MDRKKLVLLVAALIVAVGTALIARSMFAGSGAPQAEAAAQVEAQGPKVLVAQRAXPVGTIITADALGFQLWPEELVQDAYFLDGEADMSKLLGTVVRHPITAGEPVTQGALVAPGDRGFLAAALAPGMRAITVPVNAQSGVAGFVFPGDRVDMVLTXQVDGEGPSLKASETILRNLRVLATDQSTVSEKDETGSTVVKEIRMVTLEVTPQIAEKVAVAQTIGTLSLSLRSXADNQTELERAXASGDVNIPDDATPEEEEQLLRQAMARPVDGKSTFVTGGDVSRFQRRSVPSQGNANDAPXAPPAMGVAGGAPARQGPTVRVTRGKDTVEVPVGGQ
;
A
#
# COMPACT_ATOMS: atom_id res chain seq x y z
N MET A 1 27.35 15.30 93.48
CA MET A 1 27.59 14.04 92.69
C MET A 1 28.88 13.44 93.17
N ASP A 2 28.84 12.17 93.53
CA ASP A 2 30.04 11.45 93.97
C ASP A 2 31.06 11.36 92.85
N ARG A 3 32.34 11.74 93.12
CA ARG A 3 33.43 11.70 92.11
C ARG A 3 33.53 10.30 91.41
N LYS A 4 33.20 9.23 92.15
CA LYS A 4 33.21 7.86 91.62
C LYS A 4 32.14 7.64 90.59
N LYS A 5 30.92 8.21 90.75
CA LYS A 5 29.84 8.11 89.77
C LYS A 5 30.14 8.90 88.53
N LEU A 6 30.80 10.07 88.67
CA LEU A 6 31.21 10.88 87.50
C LEU A 6 32.26 10.15 86.66
N VAL A 7 33.28 9.52 87.32
CA VAL A 7 34.31 8.73 86.61
C VAL A 7 33.72 7.56 85.87
N LEU A 8 32.75 6.85 86.47
CA LEU A 8 32.07 5.71 85.82
C LEU A 8 31.20 6.17 84.63
N LEU A 9 30.58 7.33 84.75
CA LEU A 9 29.78 7.89 83.65
C LEU A 9 30.67 8.31 82.49
N VAL A 10 31.82 8.91 82.72
CA VAL A 10 32.78 9.28 81.69
C VAL A 10 33.37 8.03 81.03
N ALA A 11 33.71 7.00 81.83
CA ALA A 11 34.24 5.75 81.30
C ALA A 11 33.18 5.05 80.41
N ALA A 12 31.90 5.00 80.82
CA ALA A 12 30.84 4.45 80.07
C ALA A 12 30.60 5.23 78.72
N LEU A 13 30.74 6.56 78.77
CA LEU A 13 30.62 7.40 77.56
C LEU A 13 31.76 7.12 76.58
N ILE A 14 32.99 6.97 77.04
CA ILE A 14 34.16 6.67 76.22
C ILE A 14 33.97 5.30 75.53
N VAL A 15 33.51 4.31 76.28
CA VAL A 15 33.20 2.97 75.70
C VAL A 15 32.10 3.06 74.67
N ALA A 16 31.03 3.81 74.98
CA ALA A 16 29.91 3.97 74.04
C ALA A 16 30.37 4.68 72.77
N VAL A 17 31.14 5.74 72.84
CA VAL A 17 31.68 6.46 71.66
C VAL A 17 32.64 5.55 70.89
N GLY A 18 33.52 4.82 71.61
CA GLY A 18 34.42 3.85 70.99
C GLY A 18 33.69 2.76 70.19
N THR A 19 32.68 2.16 70.81
CA THR A 19 31.88 1.15 70.11
C THR A 19 31.09 1.70 68.93
N ALA A 20 30.54 2.94 69.04
CA ALA A 20 29.87 3.61 67.94
C ALA A 20 30.83 3.91 66.78
N LEU A 21 32.08 4.32 67.05
CA LEU A 21 33.06 4.55 65.97
C LEU A 21 33.49 3.24 65.28
N ILE A 22 33.63 2.15 66.03
CA ILE A 22 33.99 0.84 65.51
C ILE A 22 32.83 0.33 64.65
N ALA A 23 31.60 0.43 65.15
CA ALA A 23 30.40 0.03 64.38
C ALA A 23 30.29 0.84 63.07
N ARG A 24 30.53 2.17 63.13
CA ARG A 24 30.51 3.04 61.98
C ARG A 24 31.58 2.63 60.93
N SER A 25 32.84 2.30 61.45
CA SER A 25 33.88 1.88 60.51
C SER A 25 33.58 0.52 59.83
N MET A 26 32.93 -0.40 60.57
CA MET A 26 32.51 -1.68 60.01
C MET A 26 31.40 -1.51 58.97
N PHE A 27 30.44 -0.62 59.23
CA PHE A 27 29.38 -0.33 58.28
C PHE A 27 29.87 0.54 57.10
N ALA A 28 30.85 1.41 57.30
CA ALA A 28 31.44 2.20 56.23
C ALA A 28 32.32 1.34 55.29
N GLY A 29 32.88 0.23 55.82
CA GLY A 29 33.66 -0.72 55.01
C GLY A 29 32.85 -1.77 54.30
N SER A 30 31.56 -1.94 54.68
CA SER A 30 30.61 -2.85 53.98
C SER A 30 29.63 -2.07 53.10
N GLY A 31 30.09 -0.97 52.49
CA GLY A 31 29.39 -0.40 51.37
C GLY A 31 29.16 -1.54 50.37
N ALA A 32 27.88 -1.81 49.99
CA ALA A 32 27.56 -2.69 48.90
C ALA A 32 28.55 -2.37 47.78
N PRO A 33 29.11 -3.37 47.10
CA PRO A 33 29.96 -3.07 45.97
C PRO A 33 29.18 -2.10 45.11
N GLN A 34 29.61 -0.87 45.11
CA GLN A 34 29.15 0.11 44.17
C GLN A 34 29.33 -0.64 42.87
N ALA A 35 28.20 -1.11 42.28
CA ALA A 35 28.25 -1.57 40.93
C ALA A 35 29.00 -0.44 40.25
N GLU A 36 30.27 -0.64 40.00
CA GLU A 36 31.01 0.18 39.08
C GLU A 36 30.03 0.23 37.91
N ALA A 37 29.38 1.39 37.75
CA ALA A 37 28.62 1.66 36.58
C ALA A 37 29.55 1.19 35.50
N ALA A 38 29.28 -0.01 34.96
CA ALA A 38 30.15 -0.62 33.99
C ALA A 38 30.45 0.52 33.07
N ALA A 39 31.66 1.00 33.10
CA ALA A 39 32.08 2.11 32.29
C ALA A 39 31.55 1.71 30.94
N GLN A 40 30.54 2.42 30.47
CA GLN A 40 30.03 2.16 29.13
C GLN A 40 31.28 2.26 28.28
N VAL A 41 31.83 1.10 27.97
CA VAL A 41 32.92 1.03 27.01
C VAL A 41 32.26 1.64 25.80
N GLU A 42 32.52 2.92 25.59
CA GLU A 42 32.10 3.57 24.36
C GLU A 42 32.56 2.63 23.27
N ALA A 43 31.57 2.00 22.63
CA ALA A 43 31.85 1.00 21.63
C ALA A 43 32.74 1.67 20.58
N GLN A 44 34.03 1.41 20.69
CA GLN A 44 34.99 1.88 19.71
C GLN A 44 34.92 0.89 18.57
N GLY A 45 34.46 1.38 17.43
CA GLY A 45 34.31 0.54 16.26
C GLY A 45 33.56 1.27 15.14
N PRO A 46 33.52 0.68 13.98
CA PRO A 46 32.80 1.26 12.87
C PRO A 46 31.28 1.27 13.13
N LYS A 47 30.58 2.11 12.42
CA LYS A 47 29.12 2.07 12.39
C LYS A 47 28.66 1.03 11.38
N VAL A 48 27.79 0.15 11.83
CA VAL A 48 27.18 -0.92 11.03
C VAL A 48 25.71 -0.58 10.80
N LEU A 49 25.21 -0.89 9.63
CA LEU A 49 23.81 -0.69 9.27
C LEU A 49 22.94 -1.73 9.98
N VAL A 50 21.99 -1.26 10.80
CA VAL A 50 21.08 -2.11 11.58
C VAL A 50 19.62 -1.81 11.21
N ALA A 51 18.75 -2.78 11.42
CA ALA A 51 17.31 -2.60 11.24
C ALA A 51 16.75 -1.78 12.41
N GLN A 52 16.08 -0.67 12.14
CA GLN A 52 15.43 0.15 13.17
C GLN A 52 14.14 -0.50 13.69
N ARG A 53 13.55 -1.38 12.87
CA ARG A 53 12.34 -2.16 13.20
C ARG A 53 12.45 -3.55 12.58
N ALA A 54 11.58 -4.46 12.99
CA ALA A 54 11.55 -5.79 12.41
C ALA A 54 11.18 -5.77 10.93
N UNK A 55 11.90 -6.44 9.91
CA UNK A 55 11.67 -6.50 8.85
C UNK A 55 11.37 -7.66 8.50
N PRO A 56 10.21 -8.38 8.47
CA PRO A 56 9.91 -9.72 8.01
C PRO A 56 10.21 -9.93 6.51
N VAL A 57 10.21 -11.17 6.11
CA VAL A 57 10.41 -11.54 4.70
C VAL A 57 9.39 -10.82 3.82
N GLY A 58 9.84 -10.31 2.67
CA GLY A 58 9.00 -9.57 1.72
C GLY A 58 8.88 -8.08 2.01
N THR A 59 9.51 -7.60 3.08
CA THR A 59 9.54 -6.15 3.38
C THR A 59 10.42 -5.44 2.35
N ILE A 60 9.88 -4.42 1.71
CA ILE A 60 10.67 -3.52 0.85
C ILE A 60 11.37 -2.52 1.75
N ILE A 61 12.67 -2.39 1.59
CA ILE A 61 13.51 -1.53 2.43
C ILE A 61 13.28 -0.05 2.07
N THR A 62 12.92 0.71 3.08
CA THR A 62 12.73 2.16 3.03
C THR A 62 13.73 2.83 3.99
N ALA A 63 13.95 4.13 3.84
CA ALA A 63 14.97 4.85 4.61
C ALA A 63 14.72 4.81 6.13
N ASP A 64 13.46 4.77 6.54
CA ASP A 64 13.05 4.70 7.95
C ASP A 64 13.31 3.32 8.59
N ALA A 65 13.49 2.29 7.77
CA ALA A 65 13.70 0.92 8.25
C ALA A 65 15.15 0.67 8.69
N LEU A 66 16.09 1.52 8.29
CA LEU A 66 17.53 1.32 8.48
C LEU A 66 18.17 2.46 9.24
N GLY A 67 19.24 2.16 9.99
CA GLY A 67 20.04 3.18 10.68
C GLY A 67 21.43 2.66 10.99
N PHE A 68 22.38 3.57 11.12
CA PHE A 68 23.76 3.21 11.49
C PHE A 68 23.92 3.25 13.00
N GLN A 69 24.53 2.19 13.56
CA GLN A 69 24.80 2.05 14.99
C GLN A 69 26.27 1.64 15.19
N LEU A 70 26.90 2.19 16.22
CA LEU A 70 28.27 1.80 16.61
C LEU A 70 28.30 0.30 16.95
N TRP A 71 29.26 -0.41 16.40
CA TRP A 71 29.40 -1.86 16.57
C TRP A 71 30.79 -2.20 17.04
N PRO A 72 30.96 -3.13 18.00
CA PRO A 72 32.29 -3.52 18.43
C PRO A 72 33.11 -4.07 17.25
N GLU A 73 34.31 -3.55 17.06
CA GLU A 73 35.17 -3.89 15.92
C GLU A 73 35.39 -5.40 15.78
N GLU A 74 35.50 -6.10 16.90
CA GLU A 74 35.74 -7.54 16.98
C GLU A 74 34.56 -8.36 16.47
N LEU A 75 33.36 -7.78 16.43
CA LEU A 75 32.12 -8.45 16.00
C LEU A 75 31.68 -8.06 14.58
N VAL A 76 32.47 -7.22 13.91
CA VAL A 76 32.17 -6.81 12.53
C VAL A 76 32.45 -7.98 11.59
N GLN A 77 31.53 -8.28 10.71
CA GLN A 77 31.65 -9.32 9.68
C GLN A 77 31.66 -8.68 8.29
N ASP A 78 32.36 -9.32 7.36
CA ASP A 78 32.48 -8.85 5.97
C ASP A 78 31.11 -8.71 5.26
N ALA A 79 30.10 -9.39 5.76
CA ALA A 79 28.75 -9.36 5.21
C ALA A 79 27.95 -8.11 5.61
N TYR A 80 28.48 -7.31 6.57
CA TYR A 80 27.79 -6.13 7.09
C TYR A 80 28.00 -4.91 6.18
N PHE A 81 27.07 -3.99 6.23
CA PHE A 81 27.16 -2.70 5.55
C PHE A 81 27.74 -1.67 6.52
N LEU A 82 28.91 -1.12 6.18
CA LEU A 82 29.61 -0.13 7.01
C LEU A 82 29.29 1.30 6.56
N ASP A 83 29.24 2.21 7.53
CA ASP A 83 29.07 3.65 7.28
C ASP A 83 30.24 4.16 6.42
N GLY A 84 29.95 4.89 5.36
CA GLY A 84 30.94 5.38 4.41
C GLY A 84 31.25 4.42 3.26
N GLU A 85 30.92 3.13 3.38
CA GLU A 85 31.08 2.14 2.31
C GLU A 85 29.74 1.76 1.69
N ALA A 86 28.69 1.71 2.49
CA ALA A 86 27.36 1.32 2.06
C ALA A 86 26.70 2.43 1.22
N ASP A 87 26.28 2.07 0.02
CA ASP A 87 25.50 2.95 -0.87
C ASP A 87 24.02 2.80 -0.53
N MET A 88 23.51 3.69 0.30
CA MET A 88 22.11 3.67 0.74
C MET A 88 21.13 3.71 -0.44
N SER A 89 21.50 4.40 -1.53
CA SER A 89 20.60 4.50 -2.69
C SER A 89 20.35 3.13 -3.35
N LYS A 90 21.33 2.23 -3.27
CA LYS A 90 21.21 0.87 -3.80
C LYS A 90 20.45 -0.07 -2.86
N LEU A 91 20.40 0.26 -1.57
CA LEU A 91 19.69 -0.54 -0.57
C LEU A 91 18.18 -0.23 -0.56
N LEU A 92 17.81 1.00 -0.88
CA LEU A 92 16.39 1.38 -0.96
C LEU A 92 15.71 0.62 -2.09
N GLY A 93 14.54 0.06 -1.81
CA GLY A 93 13.79 -0.76 -2.76
C GLY A 93 14.22 -2.22 -2.83
N THR A 94 15.29 -2.62 -2.13
CA THR A 94 15.63 -4.05 -1.98
C THR A 94 14.58 -4.73 -1.10
N VAL A 95 14.49 -6.05 -1.20
CA VAL A 95 13.50 -6.85 -0.48
C VAL A 95 14.22 -7.78 0.51
N VAL A 96 13.67 -7.89 1.69
CA VAL A 96 14.16 -8.77 2.74
C VAL A 96 13.87 -10.23 2.36
N ARG A 97 14.94 -11.03 2.23
CA ARG A 97 14.86 -12.47 1.94
C ARG A 97 14.79 -13.32 3.21
N HIS A 98 15.49 -12.89 4.26
CA HIS A 98 15.49 -13.55 5.57
C HIS A 98 15.05 -12.54 6.64
N PRO A 99 14.18 -12.91 7.57
CA PRO A 99 13.65 -11.96 8.52
C PRO A 99 14.77 -11.33 9.35
N ILE A 100 14.70 -10.02 9.57
CA ILE A 100 15.69 -9.26 10.33
C ILE A 100 14.97 -8.66 11.54
N THR A 101 15.52 -8.88 12.71
CA THR A 101 14.97 -8.37 13.97
C THR A 101 15.40 -6.90 14.17
N ALA A 102 14.63 -6.13 14.91
CA ALA A 102 15.00 -4.76 15.27
C ALA A 102 16.34 -4.77 16.05
N GLY A 103 17.28 -3.90 15.65
CA GLY A 103 18.63 -3.83 16.21
C GLY A 103 19.64 -4.82 15.62
N GLU A 104 19.20 -5.74 14.76
CA GLU A 104 20.07 -6.74 14.11
C GLU A 104 20.83 -6.10 12.95
N PRO A 105 22.14 -6.40 12.77
CA PRO A 105 22.88 -5.93 11.61
C PRO A 105 22.30 -6.48 10.30
N VAL A 106 22.13 -5.58 9.34
CA VAL A 106 21.65 -5.96 8.01
C VAL A 106 22.82 -6.55 7.21
N THR A 107 22.64 -7.74 6.67
CA THR A 107 23.66 -8.42 5.88
C THR A 107 23.33 -8.36 4.38
N GLN A 108 24.37 -8.44 3.55
CA GLN A 108 24.25 -8.48 2.10
C GLN A 108 23.38 -9.66 1.64
N GLY A 109 23.48 -10.80 2.31
CA GLY A 109 22.72 -12.01 1.98
C GLY A 109 21.25 -11.97 2.41
N ALA A 110 20.89 -11.03 3.32
CA ALA A 110 19.52 -10.90 3.81
C ALA A 110 18.64 -10.07 2.87
N LEU A 111 19.25 -9.35 1.92
CA LEU A 111 18.57 -8.47 0.98
C LEU A 111 18.70 -8.98 -0.46
N VAL A 112 17.71 -8.70 -1.29
CA VAL A 112 17.74 -8.99 -2.73
C VAL A 112 17.32 -7.72 -3.48
N ALA A 113 18.13 -7.30 -4.44
CA ALA A 113 17.91 -6.06 -5.17
C ALA A 113 16.90 -6.24 -6.32
N PRO A 114 16.21 -5.17 -6.73
CA PRO A 114 15.42 -5.19 -7.97
C PRO A 114 16.29 -5.61 -9.15
N GLY A 115 15.81 -6.57 -9.93
CA GLY A 115 16.55 -7.14 -11.05
C GLY A 115 17.32 -8.41 -10.73
N ASP A 116 17.61 -8.69 -9.47
CA ASP A 116 18.26 -9.93 -9.06
C ASP A 116 17.30 -11.11 -9.13
N ARG A 117 17.86 -12.29 -9.31
CA ARG A 117 17.07 -13.53 -9.30
C ARG A 117 16.39 -13.71 -7.94
N GLY A 118 15.10 -14.00 -8.00
CA GLY A 118 14.29 -14.22 -6.81
C GLY A 118 13.72 -12.97 -6.15
N PHE A 119 14.04 -11.78 -6.66
CA PHE A 119 13.51 -10.52 -6.12
C PHE A 119 11.98 -10.54 -6.01
N LEU A 120 11.30 -10.80 -7.13
CA LEU A 120 9.83 -10.82 -7.14
C LEU A 120 9.27 -11.92 -6.23
N ALA A 121 9.92 -13.10 -6.22
CA ALA A 121 9.47 -14.20 -5.36
C ALA A 121 9.62 -13.86 -3.87
N ALA A 122 10.69 -13.15 -3.50
CA ALA A 122 10.89 -12.71 -2.11
C ALA A 122 9.94 -11.57 -1.72
N ALA A 123 9.62 -10.69 -2.67
CA ALA A 123 8.75 -9.54 -2.42
C ALA A 123 7.27 -9.90 -2.24
N LEU A 124 6.82 -11.02 -2.86
CA LEU A 124 5.41 -11.40 -2.88
C LEU A 124 4.96 -12.01 -1.56
N ALA A 125 3.81 -11.55 -1.06
CA ALA A 125 3.12 -12.20 0.05
C ALA A 125 2.54 -13.57 -0.39
N PRO A 126 2.34 -14.49 0.54
CA PRO A 126 1.76 -15.80 0.21
C PRO A 126 0.43 -15.68 -0.55
N GLY A 127 0.31 -16.41 -1.65
CA GLY A 127 -0.90 -16.41 -2.48
C GLY A 127 -0.99 -15.27 -3.49
N MET A 128 -0.06 -14.30 -3.43
CA MET A 128 -0.07 -13.15 -4.34
C MET A 128 0.73 -13.44 -5.62
N ARG A 129 0.53 -12.59 -6.60
CA ARG A 129 1.17 -12.63 -7.93
C ARG A 129 1.76 -11.28 -8.27
N ALA A 130 2.83 -11.26 -9.04
CA ALA A 130 3.37 -10.04 -9.63
C ALA A 130 2.84 -9.91 -11.06
N ILE A 131 2.29 -8.76 -11.39
CA ILE A 131 1.92 -8.41 -12.78
C ILE A 131 2.59 -7.09 -13.15
N THR A 132 3.05 -7.00 -14.39
CA THR A 132 3.64 -5.77 -14.90
C THR A 132 2.68 -5.14 -15.90
N VAL A 133 2.37 -3.86 -15.67
CA VAL A 133 1.45 -3.11 -16.50
C VAL A 133 2.13 -1.87 -17.08
N PRO A 134 1.92 -1.57 -18.38
CA PRO A 134 2.35 -0.29 -18.91
C PRO A 134 1.41 0.81 -18.39
N VAL A 135 1.98 1.90 -17.93
CA VAL A 135 1.21 3.03 -17.44
C VAL A 135 1.62 4.31 -18.17
N ASN A 136 0.67 5.20 -18.36
CA ASN A 136 0.92 6.44 -19.09
C ASN A 136 1.73 7.40 -18.22
N ALA A 137 2.86 7.86 -18.72
CA ALA A 137 3.72 8.82 -18.04
C ALA A 137 3.04 10.18 -17.80
N GLN A 138 2.00 10.51 -18.57
CA GLN A 138 1.28 11.79 -18.47
C GLN A 138 0.24 11.82 -17.34
N SER A 139 -0.04 10.71 -16.70
CA SER A 139 -1.11 10.61 -15.69
C SER A 139 -0.67 11.02 -14.28
N GLY A 140 0.09 12.09 -14.14
CA GLY A 140 0.27 12.84 -12.90
C GLY A 140 1.23 12.29 -11.85
N VAL A 141 1.43 10.97 -11.78
CA VAL A 141 2.33 10.34 -10.80
C VAL A 141 3.63 9.82 -11.42
N ALA A 142 3.87 10.18 -12.68
CA ALA A 142 5.06 9.77 -13.42
C ALA A 142 6.35 10.23 -12.72
N GLY A 143 7.11 9.29 -12.18
CA GLY A 143 8.36 9.57 -11.49
C GLY A 143 8.26 9.69 -9.97
N PHE A 144 7.05 9.66 -9.41
CA PHE A 144 6.84 9.75 -7.97
C PHE A 144 6.28 8.45 -7.36
N VAL A 145 6.25 7.38 -8.14
CA VAL A 145 5.86 6.06 -7.66
C VAL A 145 7.12 5.24 -7.44
N PHE A 146 7.31 4.76 -6.24
CA PHE A 146 8.48 3.99 -5.82
C PHE A 146 8.07 2.59 -5.33
N PRO A 147 8.98 1.62 -5.38
CA PRO A 147 8.73 0.33 -4.75
C PRO A 147 8.34 0.51 -3.27
N GLY A 148 7.27 -0.15 -2.86
CA GLY A 148 6.68 -0.03 -1.52
C GLY A 148 5.43 0.83 -1.47
N ASP A 149 5.24 1.73 -2.42
CA ASP A 149 4.08 2.62 -2.46
C ASP A 149 2.78 1.85 -2.69
N ARG A 150 1.68 2.49 -2.31
CA ARG A 150 0.31 2.01 -2.56
C ARG A 150 -0.35 2.89 -3.62
N VAL A 151 -0.96 2.24 -4.61
CA VAL A 151 -1.60 2.93 -5.73
C VAL A 151 -3.00 2.37 -5.99
N ASP A 152 -3.86 3.22 -6.53
CA ASP A 152 -5.14 2.81 -7.09
C ASP A 152 -5.02 2.76 -8.62
N MET A 153 -5.70 1.82 -9.26
CA MET A 153 -5.67 1.63 -10.71
C MET A 153 -6.94 2.20 -11.34
N VAL A 154 -6.75 3.11 -12.28
CA VAL A 154 -7.81 3.81 -13.01
C VAL A 154 -7.82 3.33 -14.47
N LEU A 155 -8.97 2.88 -14.96
CA LEU A 155 -9.21 2.52 -16.35
C LEU A 155 -9.94 3.67 -17.03
N THR A 156 -9.39 4.08 -18.18
CA THR A 156 -10.09 5.03 -19.07
C THR A 156 -10.52 4.32 -20.33
N UNK A 157 -11.80 4.08 -20.57
CA UNK A 157 -12.33 3.45 -21.55
C UNK A 157 -13.05 4.33 -22.39
N GLN A 158 -13.28 3.95 -23.65
CA GLN A 158 -14.21 4.57 -24.59
C GLN A 158 -15.23 3.52 -25.05
N VAL A 159 -16.52 3.87 -25.00
CA VAL A 159 -17.59 2.97 -25.42
C VAL A 159 -18.21 3.54 -26.69
N ASP A 160 -18.07 2.81 -27.77
CA ASP A 160 -18.60 3.18 -29.08
C ASP A 160 -20.02 2.64 -29.28
N GLY A 161 -20.76 3.26 -30.19
CA GLY A 161 -22.15 2.91 -30.54
C GLY A 161 -22.74 3.99 -31.43
N GLU A 162 -24.06 4.07 -31.50
CA GLU A 162 -24.74 5.07 -32.33
C GLU A 162 -24.48 6.49 -31.85
N GLY A 163 -23.87 7.31 -32.69
CA GLY A 163 -23.54 8.71 -32.40
C GLY A 163 -22.16 8.86 -31.71
N PRO A 164 -21.94 9.96 -31.01
CA PRO A 164 -20.65 10.18 -30.35
C PRO A 164 -20.37 9.13 -29.29
N SER A 165 -19.12 8.66 -29.22
CA SER A 165 -18.70 7.68 -28.23
C SER A 165 -18.76 8.25 -26.80
N LEU A 166 -19.04 7.37 -25.84
CA LEU A 166 -18.97 7.70 -24.42
C LEU A 166 -17.53 7.51 -23.94
N LYS A 167 -16.95 8.54 -23.38
CA LYS A 167 -15.66 8.45 -22.68
C LYS A 167 -15.94 8.29 -21.19
N ALA A 168 -15.30 7.31 -20.57
CA ALA A 168 -15.48 7.01 -19.15
C ALA A 168 -14.14 6.69 -18.49
N SER A 169 -14.04 7.06 -17.24
CA SER A 169 -12.89 6.72 -16.40
C SER A 169 -13.39 6.19 -15.07
N GLU A 170 -12.82 5.08 -14.61
CA GLU A 170 -13.25 4.43 -13.37
C GLU A 170 -12.07 3.87 -12.61
N THR A 171 -12.11 3.98 -11.28
CA THR A 171 -11.15 3.32 -10.40
C THR A 171 -11.60 1.87 -10.24
N ILE A 172 -10.88 0.96 -10.88
CA ILE A 172 -11.24 -0.46 -10.93
C ILE A 172 -10.64 -1.27 -9.78
N LEU A 173 -9.49 -0.84 -9.25
CA LEU A 173 -8.77 -1.54 -8.18
C LEU A 173 -8.15 -0.52 -7.25
N ARG A 174 -8.05 -0.86 -5.98
CA ARG A 174 -7.46 0.02 -4.95
C ARG A 174 -6.42 -0.72 -4.12
N ASN A 175 -5.53 0.05 -3.54
CA ASN A 175 -4.55 -0.41 -2.55
C ASN A 175 -3.60 -1.48 -3.10
N LEU A 176 -3.14 -1.29 -4.34
CA LEU A 176 -2.16 -2.19 -4.97
C LEU A 176 -0.74 -1.80 -4.52
N ARG A 177 0.05 -2.77 -4.07
CA ARG A 177 1.45 -2.51 -3.67
C ARG A 177 2.36 -2.55 -4.89
N VAL A 178 3.19 -1.53 -5.02
CA VAL A 178 4.22 -1.42 -6.06
C VAL A 178 5.43 -2.26 -5.64
N LEU A 179 5.86 -3.19 -6.49
CA LEU A 179 7.04 -4.04 -6.25
C LEU A 179 8.27 -3.47 -6.95
N ALA A 180 8.08 -2.97 -8.17
CA ALA A 180 9.18 -2.44 -8.98
C ALA A 180 8.62 -1.45 -10.01
N THR A 181 9.46 -0.50 -10.40
CA THR A 181 9.17 0.44 -11.47
C THR A 181 10.32 0.39 -12.48
N ASP A 182 9.99 0.43 -13.76
CA ASP A 182 10.95 0.48 -14.84
C ASP A 182 10.55 1.57 -15.83
N GLN A 183 11.54 2.31 -16.28
CA GLN A 183 11.39 3.30 -17.34
C GLN A 183 12.05 2.73 -18.59
N SER A 184 11.25 2.28 -19.55
CA SER A 184 11.77 1.82 -20.81
C SER A 184 11.52 2.89 -21.87
N THR A 185 12.56 3.19 -22.63
CA THR A 185 12.54 4.14 -23.74
C THR A 185 12.44 3.34 -25.04
N VAL A 186 11.31 3.43 -25.72
CA VAL A 186 11.13 2.78 -27.02
C VAL A 186 11.26 3.84 -28.10
N SER A 187 12.20 3.61 -29.03
CA SER A 187 12.39 4.45 -30.19
C SER A 187 11.57 3.89 -31.35
N GLU A 188 10.53 4.62 -31.73
CA GLU A 188 9.72 4.29 -32.90
C GLU A 188 10.02 5.29 -34.02
N LYS A 189 10.00 4.82 -35.26
CA LYS A 189 10.07 5.70 -36.42
C LYS A 189 8.65 6.08 -36.82
N ASP A 190 8.40 7.37 -36.96
CA ASP A 190 7.12 7.84 -37.45
C ASP A 190 7.01 7.64 -38.98
N GLU A 191 5.86 7.95 -39.52
CA GLU A 191 5.59 7.82 -40.99
C GLU A 191 6.52 8.67 -41.83
N THR A 192 7.22 9.65 -41.24
CA THR A 192 8.17 10.52 -41.94
C THR A 192 9.62 10.03 -41.77
N GLY A 193 9.83 8.92 -41.06
CA GLY A 193 11.18 8.36 -40.82
C GLY A 193 11.94 8.99 -39.66
N SER A 194 11.34 9.95 -38.97
CA SER A 194 11.94 10.58 -37.78
C SER A 194 11.80 9.67 -36.57
N THR A 195 12.88 9.59 -35.78
CA THR A 195 12.86 8.79 -34.54
C THR A 195 12.11 9.54 -33.44
N VAL A 196 10.97 8.98 -33.02
CA VAL A 196 10.20 9.48 -31.89
C VAL A 196 10.51 8.57 -30.68
N VAL A 197 11.02 9.19 -29.64
CA VAL A 197 11.32 8.49 -28.38
C VAL A 197 10.04 8.53 -27.53
N LYS A 198 9.48 7.35 -27.29
CA LYS A 198 8.29 7.19 -26.44
C LYS A 198 8.71 6.60 -25.10
N GLU A 199 8.54 7.35 -24.05
CA GLU A 199 8.77 6.84 -22.69
C GLU A 199 7.58 5.98 -22.27
N ILE A 200 7.83 4.68 -22.17
CA ILE A 200 6.86 3.73 -21.60
C ILE A 200 7.35 3.42 -20.20
N ARG A 201 6.49 3.65 -19.24
CA ARG A 201 6.77 3.27 -17.85
C ARG A 201 6.05 1.97 -17.55
N MET A 202 6.80 1.03 -17.03
CA MET A 202 6.27 -0.27 -16.60
C MET A 202 6.25 -0.28 -15.08
N VAL A 203 5.14 -0.67 -14.50
CA VAL A 203 5.01 -0.80 -13.04
C VAL A 203 4.60 -2.23 -12.72
N THR A 204 5.37 -2.87 -11.83
CA THR A 204 5.09 -4.23 -11.36
C THR A 204 4.34 -4.12 -10.03
N LEU A 205 3.16 -4.73 -9.99
CA LEU A 205 2.20 -4.64 -8.89
C LEU A 205 1.97 -6.01 -8.26
N GLU A 206 1.73 -6.02 -6.96
CA GLU A 206 1.31 -7.20 -6.22
C GLU A 206 -0.21 -7.30 -6.25
N VAL A 207 -0.73 -8.44 -6.70
CA VAL A 207 -2.16 -8.66 -6.92
C VAL A 207 -2.55 -10.08 -6.52
N THR A 208 -3.85 -10.32 -6.30
CA THR A 208 -4.37 -11.69 -6.21
C THR A 208 -4.49 -12.30 -7.61
N PRO A 209 -4.59 -13.63 -7.75
CA PRO A 209 -4.80 -14.24 -9.06
C PRO A 209 -6.03 -13.69 -9.80
N GLN A 210 -7.13 -13.49 -9.10
CA GLN A 210 -8.37 -12.95 -9.66
C GLN A 210 -8.17 -11.50 -10.16
N ILE A 211 -7.45 -10.68 -9.40
CA ILE A 211 -7.13 -9.30 -9.79
C ILE A 211 -6.21 -9.32 -11.03
N ALA A 212 -5.27 -10.27 -11.13
CA ALA A 212 -4.41 -10.39 -12.30
C ALA A 212 -5.23 -10.60 -13.59
N GLU A 213 -6.24 -11.48 -13.52
CA GLU A 213 -7.17 -11.73 -14.64
C GLU A 213 -7.95 -10.46 -15.00
N LYS A 214 -8.44 -9.75 -13.98
CA LYS A 214 -9.18 -8.49 -14.17
C LYS A 214 -8.32 -7.42 -14.85
N VAL A 215 -7.05 -7.30 -14.43
CA VAL A 215 -6.10 -6.35 -15.05
C VAL A 215 -5.81 -6.73 -16.50
N ALA A 216 -5.64 -8.02 -16.79
CA ALA A 216 -5.41 -8.50 -18.16
C ALA A 216 -6.57 -8.10 -19.10
N VAL A 217 -7.81 -8.23 -18.63
CA VAL A 217 -8.99 -7.78 -19.39
C VAL A 217 -9.00 -6.25 -19.51
N ALA A 218 -8.74 -5.54 -18.43
CA ALA A 218 -8.74 -4.06 -18.41
C ALA A 218 -7.75 -3.47 -19.42
N GLN A 219 -6.58 -4.11 -19.60
CA GLN A 219 -5.60 -3.70 -20.62
C GLN A 219 -6.12 -3.80 -22.06
N THR A 220 -7.09 -4.66 -22.32
CA THR A 220 -7.71 -4.79 -23.66
C THR A 220 -8.86 -3.79 -23.88
N ILE A 221 -9.45 -3.30 -22.80
CA ILE A 221 -10.60 -2.39 -22.84
C ILE A 221 -10.16 -0.94 -23.01
N GLY A 222 -9.07 -0.54 -22.35
CA GLY A 222 -8.65 0.85 -22.37
C GLY A 222 -7.25 1.09 -21.84
N THR A 223 -7.00 2.33 -21.47
CA THR A 223 -5.70 2.77 -20.96
C THR A 223 -5.72 2.74 -19.43
N LEU A 224 -4.67 2.15 -18.86
CA LEU A 224 -4.48 2.10 -17.41
C LEU A 224 -3.60 3.26 -16.95
N SER A 225 -3.99 3.86 -15.85
CA SER A 225 -3.19 4.87 -15.14
C SER A 225 -3.22 4.58 -13.65
N LEU A 226 -2.24 5.12 -12.94
CA LEU A 226 -2.11 4.90 -11.48
C LEU A 226 -2.32 6.21 -10.75
N SER A 227 -2.98 6.13 -9.60
CA SER A 227 -3.14 7.22 -8.65
C SER A 227 -2.45 6.84 -7.34
N LEU A 228 -1.50 7.65 -6.89
CA LEU A 228 -0.76 7.40 -5.64
C LEU A 228 -1.67 7.66 -4.44
N ARG A 229 -1.65 6.74 -3.49
CA ARG A 229 -2.41 6.86 -2.23
C ARG A 229 -1.57 7.52 -1.15
N SER A 230 -2.25 8.25 -0.29
CA SER A 230 -1.67 8.79 0.95
C SER A 230 -1.46 7.67 1.98
N UNK A 231 -0.63 7.70 2.66
CA UNK A 231 -0.49 6.95 3.63
C UNK A 231 -1.49 6.92 4.54
N ALA A 232 -2.03 8.24 4.90
CA ALA A 232 -3.16 8.43 5.81
C ALA A 232 -4.43 7.69 5.37
N ASP A 233 -4.66 7.48 4.08
CA ASP A 233 -5.83 6.77 3.57
C ASP A 233 -5.89 5.31 4.07
N ASN A 234 -4.74 4.67 4.21
CA ASN A 234 -4.67 3.30 4.70
C ASN A 234 -5.17 3.19 6.14
N GLN A 235 -4.84 4.18 6.97
CA GLN A 235 -5.29 4.23 8.36
C GLN A 235 -6.81 4.43 8.46
N THR A 236 -7.36 5.31 7.62
CA THR A 236 -8.81 5.55 7.57
C THR A 236 -9.58 4.31 7.09
N GLU A 237 -9.04 3.60 6.11
CA GLU A 237 -9.63 2.34 5.62
C GLU A 237 -9.59 1.25 6.70
N LEU A 238 -8.50 1.18 7.46
CA LEU A 238 -8.38 0.24 8.57
C LEU A 238 -9.44 0.53 9.64
N GLU A 239 -9.59 1.79 10.03
CA GLU A 239 -10.64 2.21 10.98
C GLU A 239 -12.04 1.83 10.49
N ARG A 240 -12.29 1.98 9.20
CA ARG A 240 -13.55 1.55 8.58
C ARG A 240 -13.72 0.03 8.56
N ALA A 241 -12.67 -0.70 8.23
CA ALA A 241 -12.68 -2.16 8.25
C ALA A 241 -12.86 -2.73 9.65
N UNK A 242 -12.28 -2.09 10.47
CA UNK A 242 -12.53 -2.36 11.68
C UNK A 242 -13.83 -2.17 12.05
N ALA A 243 -14.48 -1.01 11.87
CA ALA A 243 -15.86 -0.64 12.23
C ALA A 243 -16.94 -1.45 11.48
N SER A 244 -16.68 -1.90 10.27
CA SER A 244 -17.63 -2.72 9.48
C SER A 244 -17.61 -4.20 9.82
N GLY A 245 -16.64 -4.66 10.62
CA GLY A 245 -16.46 -6.08 10.96
C GLY A 245 -15.78 -6.91 9.85
N ASP A 246 -15.23 -6.26 8.85
CA ASP A 246 -14.49 -6.95 7.76
C ASP A 246 -13.17 -7.52 8.26
N VAL A 247 -12.65 -6.95 9.36
CA VAL A 247 -11.49 -7.47 10.07
C VAL A 247 -11.97 -7.99 11.41
N ASN A 248 -11.95 -9.30 11.57
CA ASN A 248 -12.32 -9.94 12.82
C ASN A 248 -11.06 -10.16 13.67
N ILE A 249 -10.94 -9.39 14.73
CA ILE A 249 -9.87 -9.55 15.71
C ILE A 249 -10.45 -10.42 16.84
N PRO A 250 -9.87 -11.60 17.10
CA PRO A 250 -10.33 -12.42 18.22
C PRO A 250 -10.17 -11.66 19.56
N ASP A 251 -11.12 -11.82 20.46
CA ASP A 251 -11.09 -11.14 21.76
C ASP A 251 -9.90 -11.58 22.63
N ASP A 252 -9.30 -12.71 22.31
CA ASP A 252 -8.14 -13.27 23.00
C ASP A 252 -6.81 -13.03 22.28
N ALA A 253 -6.80 -12.21 21.21
CA ALA A 253 -5.58 -11.93 20.47
C ALA A 253 -4.59 -11.12 21.32
N THR A 254 -3.32 -11.50 21.26
CA THR A 254 -2.26 -10.71 21.88
C THR A 254 -2.07 -9.39 21.10
N PRO A 255 -1.51 -8.33 21.73
CA PRO A 255 -1.26 -7.08 21.01
C PRO A 255 -0.43 -7.25 19.73
N GLU A 256 0.51 -8.21 19.73
CA GLU A 256 1.33 -8.49 18.56
C GLU A 256 0.53 -9.19 17.45
N GLU A 257 -0.36 -10.10 17.80
CA GLU A 257 -1.26 -10.78 16.85
C GLU A 257 -2.27 -9.79 16.27
N GLU A 258 -2.84 -8.93 17.11
CA GLU A 258 -3.72 -7.85 16.67
C GLU A 258 -3.02 -6.97 15.65
N GLU A 259 -1.80 -6.50 15.95
CA GLU A 259 -1.02 -5.68 15.03
C GLU A 259 -0.71 -6.40 13.70
N GLN A 260 -0.43 -7.70 13.77
CA GLN A 260 -0.21 -8.50 12.55
C GLN A 260 -1.48 -8.62 11.69
N LEU A 261 -2.62 -8.90 12.30
CA LEU A 261 -3.90 -9.01 11.61
C LEU A 261 -4.29 -7.67 10.96
N LEU A 262 -4.11 -6.57 11.68
CA LEU A 262 -4.36 -5.22 11.16
C LEU A 262 -3.44 -4.91 9.98
N ARG A 263 -2.15 -5.24 10.11
CA ARG A 263 -1.17 -5.04 9.05
C ARG A 263 -1.49 -5.87 7.80
N GLN A 264 -1.94 -7.10 7.98
CA GLN A 264 -2.39 -7.96 6.87
C GLN A 264 -3.64 -7.42 6.19
N ALA A 265 -4.60 -6.91 6.97
CA ALA A 265 -5.82 -6.31 6.45
C ALA A 265 -5.51 -5.07 5.60
N MET A 266 -4.63 -4.20 6.11
CA MET A 266 -4.17 -3.01 5.38
C MET A 266 -3.40 -3.34 4.11
N ALA A 267 -2.76 -4.50 4.06
CA ALA A 267 -1.92 -4.90 2.93
C ALA A 267 -2.74 -5.44 1.74
N ARG A 268 -3.99 -5.83 1.94
CA ARG A 268 -4.77 -6.48 0.88
C ARG A 268 -5.21 -5.50 -0.21
N PRO A 269 -5.02 -5.88 -1.49
CA PRO A 269 -5.66 -5.14 -2.58
C PRO A 269 -7.18 -5.22 -2.47
N VAL A 270 -7.84 -4.11 -2.79
CA VAL A 270 -9.31 -4.03 -2.70
C VAL A 270 -9.90 -4.05 -4.12
N ASP A 271 -10.69 -5.08 -4.38
CA ASP A 271 -11.52 -5.23 -5.57
C ASP A 271 -12.97 -4.99 -5.15
N GLY A 272 -13.39 -3.76 -5.22
CA GLY A 272 -14.72 -3.38 -4.75
C GLY A 272 -15.23 -2.14 -5.47
N LYS A 273 -16.30 -1.59 -4.95
CA LYS A 273 -17.08 -0.47 -5.51
C LYS A 273 -16.25 0.47 -6.40
N SER A 274 -16.38 0.29 -7.72
CA SER A 274 -15.75 1.21 -8.67
C SER A 274 -16.46 2.56 -8.61
N THR A 275 -15.69 3.63 -8.66
CA THR A 275 -16.20 4.96 -8.97
C THR A 275 -16.09 5.16 -10.47
N PHE A 276 -17.01 5.87 -11.08
CA PHE A 276 -16.86 6.17 -12.50
C PHE A 276 -17.30 7.59 -12.80
N VAL A 277 -16.63 8.19 -13.77
CA VAL A 277 -16.89 9.54 -14.27
C VAL A 277 -16.97 9.46 -15.79
N THR A 278 -17.96 10.12 -16.36
CA THR A 278 -18.15 10.17 -17.82
C THR A 278 -17.64 11.48 -18.40
N GLY A 279 -17.47 11.53 -19.71
CA GLY A 279 -17.15 12.76 -20.42
C GLY A 279 -18.13 13.88 -20.11
N GLY A 280 -19.41 13.56 -19.96
CA GLY A 280 -20.46 14.52 -19.64
C GLY A 280 -20.35 15.14 -18.23
N ASP A 281 -19.61 14.52 -17.34
CA ASP A 281 -19.33 15.08 -15.99
C ASP A 281 -18.16 16.08 -16.04
N VAL A 282 -17.32 15.94 -17.05
CA VAL A 282 -16.15 16.80 -17.26
C VAL A 282 -16.50 17.99 -18.18
N SER A 283 -17.30 17.75 -19.22
CA SER A 283 -17.66 18.77 -20.21
C SER A 283 -19.09 18.59 -20.70
N ARG A 284 -19.86 19.66 -20.70
CA ARG A 284 -21.24 19.69 -21.19
C ARG A 284 -21.37 19.31 -22.67
N PHE A 285 -20.27 19.29 -23.41
CA PHE A 285 -20.24 18.90 -24.83
C PHE A 285 -20.01 17.40 -25.03
N GLN A 286 -19.87 16.65 -23.94
CA GLN A 286 -19.60 15.23 -23.97
C GLN A 286 -20.82 14.42 -23.49
N ARG A 287 -20.85 13.15 -23.87
CA ARG A 287 -21.94 12.23 -23.57
C ARG A 287 -21.89 11.74 -22.12
N ARG A 288 -23.06 11.48 -21.53
CA ARG A 288 -23.21 10.93 -20.16
C ARG A 288 -23.68 9.48 -20.11
N SER A 289 -24.31 9.01 -21.18
CA SER A 289 -24.94 7.67 -21.19
C SER A 289 -24.33 6.79 -22.26
N VAL A 290 -24.39 5.49 -22.02
CA VAL A 290 -23.93 4.48 -22.97
C VAL A 290 -24.71 4.65 -24.30
N PRO A 291 -24.00 4.68 -25.46
CA PRO A 291 -24.66 4.72 -26.75
C PRO A 291 -25.53 3.47 -26.98
N SER A 292 -26.64 3.64 -27.71
CA SER A 292 -27.40 2.47 -28.12
C SER A 292 -26.53 1.55 -28.98
N GLN A 293 -26.58 0.30 -28.65
CA GLN A 293 -26.00 -0.74 -29.49
C GLN A 293 -27.05 -1.05 -30.55
N GLY A 294 -26.84 -0.67 -31.81
CA GLY A 294 -27.78 -0.99 -32.89
C GLY A 294 -28.04 -2.48 -32.91
N ASN A 295 -29.31 -2.85 -32.82
CA ASN A 295 -29.70 -4.25 -32.97
C ASN A 295 -29.38 -4.68 -34.41
N ALA A 296 -28.57 -5.70 -34.58
CA ALA A 296 -28.24 -6.27 -35.88
C ALA A 296 -29.52 -6.80 -36.62
N ASN A 297 -30.64 -6.81 -35.92
CA ASN A 297 -31.96 -7.21 -36.50
C ASN A 297 -32.75 -6.03 -37.06
N ASP A 298 -32.29 -4.78 -36.93
CA ASP A 298 -32.88 -3.62 -37.63
C ASP A 298 -32.25 -3.47 -39.03
N ALA A 299 -32.18 -4.52 -39.81
CA ALA A 299 -31.95 -4.43 -41.24
C ALA A 299 -33.15 -3.67 -41.86
N PRO A 300 -32.88 -2.57 -42.65
CA PRO A 300 -33.98 -1.83 -43.21
C PRO A 300 -34.83 -2.80 -44.05
N UNK A 301 -35.91 -3.09 -43.60
CA UNK A 301 -36.67 -3.79 -44.20
C UNK A 301 -36.78 -3.33 -45.48
N ALA A 302 -36.69 -4.08 -46.43
CA ALA A 302 -36.88 -3.81 -47.83
C ALA A 302 -38.21 -3.08 -48.04
N PRO A 303 -38.28 -2.06 -48.85
CA PRO A 303 -39.53 -1.34 -49.05
C PRO A 303 -40.62 -2.31 -49.56
N PRO A 304 -41.80 -2.33 -48.94
CA PRO A 304 -42.87 -3.24 -49.40
C PRO A 304 -43.23 -2.89 -50.83
N ALA A 305 -43.34 -3.91 -51.65
CA ALA A 305 -43.80 -3.75 -53.03
C ALA A 305 -45.15 -3.02 -53.06
N MET A 306 -45.30 -2.04 -53.94
CA MET A 306 -46.47 -1.22 -54.07
C MET A 306 -47.71 -2.09 -54.30
N GLY A 307 -48.57 -2.20 -53.28
CA GLY A 307 -49.94 -2.71 -53.42
C GLY A 307 -50.89 -1.53 -53.25
N VAL A 308 -51.82 -1.46 -54.18
CA VAL A 308 -52.76 -0.37 -54.44
C VAL A 308 -53.68 -0.09 -53.21
N ALA A 309 -53.84 1.16 -52.95
CA ALA A 309 -54.95 1.92 -52.34
C ALA A 309 -55.76 1.29 -51.19
N GLY A 310 -55.69 1.91 -50.05
CA GLY A 310 -56.63 1.79 -48.94
C GLY A 310 -56.28 2.67 -47.81
N GLY A 311 -57.02 3.69 -47.53
CA GLY A 311 -57.21 4.55 -46.39
C GLY A 311 -56.03 4.86 -45.49
N ALA A 312 -55.70 6.12 -45.34
CA ALA A 312 -54.73 6.63 -44.38
C ALA A 312 -55.08 6.17 -42.93
N PRO A 313 -54.10 5.61 -42.17
CA PRO A 313 -54.40 5.26 -40.80
C PRO A 313 -54.62 6.53 -39.96
N ALA A 314 -55.70 6.56 -39.21
CA ALA A 314 -55.99 7.65 -38.29
C ALA A 314 -54.85 7.78 -37.28
N ARG A 315 -54.35 8.99 -37.08
CA ARG A 315 -53.35 9.32 -36.06
C ARG A 315 -53.93 8.94 -34.69
N GLN A 316 -53.42 7.90 -34.08
CA GLN A 316 -53.78 7.55 -32.71
C GLN A 316 -53.10 8.60 -31.78
N GLY A 317 -53.95 9.32 -31.05
CA GLY A 317 -53.47 10.24 -29.99
C GLY A 317 -52.77 9.50 -28.87
N PRO A 318 -52.26 10.23 -27.90
CA PRO A 318 -51.58 9.60 -26.76
C PRO A 318 -52.51 8.64 -26.01
N THR A 319 -52.00 7.44 -25.71
CA THR A 319 -52.75 6.40 -24.97
C THR A 319 -52.17 6.25 -23.56
N VAL A 320 -53.03 5.93 -22.60
CA VAL A 320 -52.64 5.58 -21.24
C VAL A 320 -52.93 4.11 -21.00
N ARG A 321 -51.95 3.41 -20.47
CA ARG A 321 -52.08 2.00 -20.14
C ARG A 321 -52.64 1.88 -18.71
N VAL A 322 -53.85 1.34 -18.58
CA VAL A 322 -54.53 1.13 -17.30
C VAL A 322 -54.48 -0.36 -16.96
N THR A 323 -53.89 -0.68 -15.82
CA THR A 323 -53.79 -2.07 -15.33
C THR A 323 -54.69 -2.24 -14.11
N ARG A 324 -55.60 -3.23 -14.18
CA ARG A 324 -56.41 -3.66 -13.05
C ARG A 324 -56.19 -5.17 -12.81
N GLY A 325 -55.49 -5.49 -11.78
CA GLY A 325 -55.15 -6.89 -11.50
C GLY A 325 -54.21 -7.43 -12.57
N LYS A 326 -54.64 -8.48 -13.28
CA LYS A 326 -53.86 -9.10 -14.34
C LYS A 326 -54.19 -8.56 -15.74
N ASP A 327 -55.22 -7.73 -15.85
CA ASP A 327 -55.69 -7.21 -17.16
C ASP A 327 -55.13 -5.80 -17.39
N THR A 328 -54.57 -5.59 -18.57
CA THR A 328 -54.01 -4.30 -19.01
C THR A 328 -54.72 -3.87 -20.29
N VAL A 329 -55.30 -2.68 -20.28
CA VAL A 329 -56.02 -2.09 -21.41
C VAL A 329 -55.42 -0.73 -21.76
N GLU A 330 -55.20 -0.49 -23.06
CA GLU A 330 -54.77 0.83 -23.54
C GLU A 330 -56.00 1.67 -23.90
N VAL A 331 -56.09 2.84 -23.26
CA VAL A 331 -57.19 3.78 -23.43
C VAL A 331 -56.66 5.07 -24.03
N PRO A 332 -57.19 5.53 -25.18
CA PRO A 332 -56.75 6.82 -25.74
C PRO A 332 -57.20 7.99 -24.84
N VAL A 333 -56.33 8.97 -24.68
CA VAL A 333 -56.56 10.15 -23.84
C VAL A 333 -56.69 11.37 -24.74
N GLY A 334 -57.82 12.03 -24.67
CA GLY A 334 -58.05 13.30 -25.33
C GLY A 334 -58.69 13.20 -26.71
N GLY A 335 -59.98 13.19 -26.69
CA GLY A 335 -60.81 13.38 -27.87
C GLY A 335 -62.05 14.18 -27.54
N GLN A 336 -61.99 15.45 -27.74
CA GLN A 336 -63.10 16.26 -28.14
C GLN A 336 -62.69 17.09 -29.33
#